data_5c69f202f107241224dbbc645a164f63
#
_entry.id   5c69f202f107241224dbbc645a164f63
#
_cell.length_a   1.000
_cell.length_b   1.000
_cell.length_c   1.000
_cell.angle_alpha   90.00
_cell.angle_beta   90.00
_cell.angle_gamma   90.00
#
_symmetry.space_group_name_H-M   'P 1'
#
loop_
_entity.id
_entity.type
_entity.pdbx_description
1 polymer ?
#
loop_
_entity_poly.entity_id
_entity_poly.type
_entity_poly.pdbx_seq_one_letter_code
_entity_poly.pdbx_strand_id
1 'polypeptide(L)'
;TEVFFYLLFPCLVQLKDKHRNALMVGLWGGILLNILVMGLASPLAGWLLYINPVFRLAEFLLGIWLCDLFRTGLFAPSSKKSATIMEGVAVLILVCSIGIAMSAAIGWQWRWQIFYTIPTAILIYVFSFSRGYLSALLGCRFARFLGELAFPIYLIHQILINLAKRLFLPQLVDSQALLLAGIGAIVVSILLAIPIQFLFAKPLNRWLRRQWERHMQRSAL
;
A
#
# COMPACT_ATOMS: atom_id res chain seq x y z
N THR A 1 -4.91 -8.29 9.04
CA THR A 1 -3.51 -7.79 8.82
C THR A 1 -3.39 -6.36 9.32
N GLU A 2 -4.26 -5.42 8.90
CA GLU A 2 -4.19 -3.98 9.25
C GLU A 2 -4.24 -3.72 10.76
N VAL A 3 -5.21 -4.33 11.47
CA VAL A 3 -5.33 -4.18 12.93
C VAL A 3 -4.05 -4.65 13.65
N PHE A 4 -3.43 -5.73 13.17
CA PHE A 4 -2.17 -6.23 13.69
C PHE A 4 -1.05 -5.18 13.58
N PHE A 5 -0.94 -4.49 12.44
CA PHE A 5 0.07 -3.44 12.28
C PHE A 5 -0.20 -2.23 13.16
N TYR A 6 -1.45 -1.79 13.29
CA TYR A 6 -1.79 -0.67 14.17
C TYR A 6 -1.51 -0.96 15.64
N LEU A 7 -1.70 -2.21 16.10
CA LEU A 7 -1.36 -2.62 17.46
C LEU A 7 0.16 -2.68 17.69
N LEU A 8 0.94 -3.11 16.70
CA LEU A 8 2.39 -3.19 16.79
C LEU A 8 3.10 -1.86 16.59
N PHE A 9 2.50 -0.92 15.85
CA PHE A 9 3.13 0.34 15.48
C PHE A 9 3.75 1.12 16.65
N PRO A 10 3.06 1.32 17.79
CA PRO A 10 3.65 2.03 18.93
C PRO A 10 4.91 1.36 19.46
N CYS A 11 4.94 0.03 19.49
CA CYS A 11 6.10 -0.74 19.93
C CYS A 11 7.26 -0.64 18.92
N LEU A 12 6.94 -0.73 17.62
CA LEU A 12 7.95 -0.69 16.55
C LEU A 12 8.65 0.68 16.46
N VAL A 13 7.89 1.77 16.65
CA VAL A 13 8.46 3.13 16.62
C VAL A 13 9.35 3.39 17.84
N GLN A 14 9.08 2.75 19.00
CA GLN A 14 9.88 2.89 20.20
C GLN A 14 11.15 2.01 20.18
N LEU A 15 11.24 1.03 19.27
CA LEU A 15 12.44 0.23 19.11
C LEU A 15 13.61 1.12 18.65
N LYS A 16 14.80 0.88 19.23
CA LYS A 16 16.03 1.50 18.74
C LYS A 16 16.26 1.11 17.27
N ASP A 17 16.76 2.03 16.48
CA ASP A 17 16.97 1.84 15.02
C ASP A 17 17.72 0.55 14.70
N LYS A 18 18.76 0.21 15.50
CA LYS A 18 19.53 -1.04 15.32
C LYS A 18 18.64 -2.28 15.39
N HIS A 19 17.74 -2.38 16.37
CA HIS A 19 16.87 -3.54 16.54
C HIS A 19 15.77 -3.57 15.47
N ARG A 20 15.22 -2.42 15.13
CA ARG A 20 14.20 -2.28 14.06
C ARG A 20 14.78 -2.68 12.70
N ASN A 21 15.99 -2.22 12.38
CA ASN A 21 16.67 -2.59 11.14
C ASN A 21 17.05 -4.08 11.11
N ALA A 22 17.50 -4.64 12.21
CA ALA A 22 17.78 -6.07 12.32
C ALA A 22 16.51 -6.91 12.11
N LEU A 23 15.38 -6.51 12.69
CA LEU A 23 14.08 -7.16 12.48
C LEU A 23 13.66 -7.07 11.01
N MET A 24 13.79 -5.90 10.38
CA MET A 24 13.48 -5.70 8.96
C MET A 24 14.34 -6.60 8.07
N VAL A 25 15.64 -6.63 8.27
CA VAL A 25 16.58 -7.48 7.51
C VAL A 25 16.27 -8.96 7.73
N GLY A 26 15.97 -9.37 8.98
CA GLY A 26 15.60 -10.75 9.29
C GLY A 26 14.31 -11.19 8.59
N LEU A 27 13.28 -10.34 8.56
CA LEU A 27 12.03 -10.63 7.85
C LEU A 27 12.23 -10.72 6.34
N TRP A 28 12.98 -9.78 5.73
CA TRP A 28 13.31 -9.86 4.30
C TRP A 28 14.15 -11.07 3.96
N GLY A 29 15.12 -11.43 4.82
CA GLY A 29 15.90 -12.67 4.69
C GLY A 29 15.03 -13.91 4.77
N GLY A 30 14.07 -13.95 5.70
CA GLY A 30 13.08 -15.02 5.82
C GLY A 30 12.17 -15.14 4.60
N ILE A 31 11.73 -14.02 4.03
CA ILE A 31 10.94 -13.99 2.78
C ILE A 31 11.78 -14.55 1.61
N LEU A 32 13.01 -14.09 1.45
CA LEU A 32 13.92 -14.58 0.41
C LEU A 32 14.18 -16.07 0.55
N LEU A 33 14.50 -16.53 1.76
CA LEU A 33 14.72 -17.95 2.03
C LEU A 33 13.47 -18.77 1.72
N ASN A 34 12.28 -18.28 2.10
CA ASN A 34 11.02 -18.96 1.82
C ASN A 34 10.77 -19.09 0.30
N ILE A 35 11.05 -18.03 -0.48
CA ILE A 35 10.93 -18.06 -1.94
C ILE A 35 11.92 -19.06 -2.55
N LEU A 36 13.15 -19.11 -2.07
CA LEU A 36 14.19 -20.00 -2.58
C LEU A 36 13.91 -21.48 -2.25
N VAL A 37 13.43 -21.75 -1.03
CA VAL A 37 13.22 -23.13 -0.56
C VAL A 37 11.86 -23.69 -0.98
N MET A 38 10.80 -22.90 -0.86
CA MET A 38 9.42 -23.33 -1.12
C MET A 38 8.90 -22.94 -2.51
N GLY A 39 9.64 -22.12 -3.23
CA GLY A 39 9.20 -21.47 -4.48
C GLY A 39 8.81 -22.41 -5.60
N LEU A 40 9.01 -23.69 -5.45
CA LEU A 40 8.84 -24.63 -6.54
C LEU A 40 7.60 -25.53 -6.46
N ALA A 41 6.92 -25.69 -5.33
CA ALA A 41 5.84 -26.68 -5.28
C ALA A 41 4.79 -26.61 -4.15
N SER A 42 4.76 -25.64 -3.25
CA SER A 42 3.89 -25.74 -2.07
C SER A 42 2.71 -24.76 -2.09
N PRO A 43 1.46 -25.24 -1.89
CA PRO A 43 0.28 -24.39 -1.62
C PRO A 43 0.44 -23.50 -0.39
N LEU A 44 1.27 -23.91 0.57
CA LEU A 44 1.62 -23.14 1.78
C LEU A 44 2.42 -21.87 1.48
N ALA A 45 3.20 -21.85 0.37
CA ALA A 45 3.99 -20.69 -0.01
C ALA A 45 3.12 -19.45 -0.29
N GLY A 46 2.00 -19.62 -0.97
CA GLY A 46 1.05 -18.54 -1.24
C GLY A 46 0.42 -17.97 0.04
N TRP A 47 0.06 -18.82 0.98
CA TRP A 47 -0.48 -18.38 2.27
C TRP A 47 0.58 -17.66 3.11
N LEU A 48 1.76 -18.25 3.23
CA LEU A 48 2.86 -17.68 4.02
C LEU A 48 3.32 -16.34 3.47
N LEU A 49 3.51 -16.23 2.15
CA LEU A 49 4.07 -15.04 1.54
C LEU A 49 3.03 -13.92 1.34
N TYR A 50 1.78 -14.27 1.09
CA TYR A 50 0.77 -13.26 0.72
C TYR A 50 -0.19 -12.88 1.85
N ILE A 51 -0.61 -13.86 2.66
CA ILE A 51 -1.66 -13.65 3.68
C ILE A 51 -1.06 -13.44 5.07
N ASN A 52 0.08 -14.06 5.37
CA ASN A 52 0.66 -14.03 6.72
C ASN A 52 1.08 -12.61 7.14
N PRO A 53 0.49 -12.05 8.21
CA PRO A 53 0.79 -10.69 8.65
C PRO A 53 2.24 -10.49 9.12
N VAL A 54 2.91 -11.56 9.56
CA VAL A 54 4.31 -11.46 10.01
C VAL A 54 5.25 -11.13 8.85
N PHE A 55 5.08 -11.78 7.69
CA PHE A 55 5.89 -11.44 6.52
C PHE A 55 5.50 -10.08 5.92
N ARG A 56 4.21 -9.71 5.98
CA ARG A 56 3.77 -8.36 5.59
C ARG A 56 4.30 -7.25 6.50
N LEU A 57 4.73 -7.59 7.71
CA LEU A 57 5.40 -6.65 8.60
C LEU A 57 6.71 -6.09 8.00
N ALA A 58 7.38 -6.83 7.12
CA ALA A 58 8.59 -6.37 6.43
C ALA A 58 8.31 -5.12 5.58
N GLU A 59 7.19 -5.09 4.86
CA GLU A 59 6.77 -3.93 4.05
C GLU A 59 6.38 -2.74 4.95
N PHE A 60 5.74 -3.01 6.08
CA PHE A 60 5.41 -1.99 7.06
C PHE A 60 6.66 -1.34 7.68
N LEU A 61 7.65 -2.15 8.06
CA LEU A 61 8.94 -1.68 8.58
C LEU A 61 9.72 -0.89 7.52
N LEU A 62 9.64 -1.30 6.25
CA LEU A 62 10.20 -0.55 5.14
C LEU A 62 9.58 0.86 5.05
N GLY A 63 8.26 0.97 5.26
CA GLY A 63 7.58 2.28 5.33
C GLY A 63 8.10 3.16 6.47
N ILE A 64 8.34 2.60 7.66
CA ILE A 64 8.95 3.32 8.78
C ILE A 64 10.38 3.77 8.42
N TRP A 65 11.18 2.88 7.85
CA TRP A 65 12.54 3.19 7.42
C TRP A 65 12.58 4.29 6.34
N LEU A 66 11.66 4.27 5.37
CA LEU A 66 11.53 5.33 4.37
C LEU A 66 11.17 6.68 5.00
N CYS A 67 10.36 6.69 6.06
CA CYS A 67 10.04 7.90 6.81
C CYS A 67 11.30 8.46 7.51
N ASP A 68 12.09 7.61 8.13
CA ASP A 68 13.35 8.01 8.76
C ASP A 68 14.35 8.53 7.72
N LEU A 69 14.47 7.84 6.58
CA LEU A 69 15.31 8.28 5.47
C LEU A 69 14.85 9.65 4.92
N PHE A 70 13.55 9.86 4.79
CA PHE A 70 12.99 11.14 4.35
C PHE A 70 13.36 12.27 5.32
N ARG A 71 13.37 12.01 6.63
CA ARG A 71 13.75 12.99 7.66
C ARG A 71 15.22 13.42 7.55
N THR A 72 16.11 12.56 7.05
CA THR A 72 17.52 12.93 6.80
C THR A 72 17.68 13.87 5.63
N GLY A 73 16.66 13.99 4.76
CA GLY A 73 16.75 14.76 3.52
C GLY A 73 17.66 14.13 2.45
N LEU A 74 18.09 12.89 2.64
CA LEU A 74 18.94 12.20 1.67
C LEU A 74 18.21 12.11 0.32
N PHE A 75 18.89 12.42 -0.76
CA PHE A 75 18.31 12.51 -2.12
C PHE A 75 17.18 13.55 -2.28
N ALA A 76 17.06 14.52 -1.36
CA ALA A 76 16.11 15.61 -1.54
C ALA A 76 16.38 16.37 -2.84
N PRO A 77 15.39 16.59 -3.70
CA PRO A 77 15.61 17.30 -4.97
C PRO A 77 15.99 18.76 -4.73
N SER A 78 17.04 19.22 -5.40
CA SER A 78 17.55 20.59 -5.28
C SER A 78 16.70 21.63 -6.01
N SER A 79 15.95 21.21 -7.02
CA SER A 79 15.10 22.09 -7.85
C SER A 79 13.81 21.41 -8.26
N LYS A 80 12.83 22.21 -8.71
CA LYS A 80 11.58 21.69 -9.22
C LYS A 80 11.77 20.81 -10.46
N LYS A 81 12.75 21.14 -11.32
CA LYS A 81 13.09 20.30 -12.49
C LYS A 81 13.66 18.96 -12.05
N SER A 82 14.60 18.95 -11.11
CA SER A 82 15.17 17.73 -10.54
C SER A 82 14.09 16.86 -9.92
N ALA A 83 13.18 17.45 -9.13
CA ALA A 83 12.04 16.74 -8.54
C ALA A 83 11.16 16.09 -9.61
N THR A 84 10.83 16.81 -10.68
CA THR A 84 9.98 16.29 -11.78
C THR A 84 10.65 15.13 -12.52
N ILE A 85 11.97 15.21 -12.74
CA ILE A 85 12.72 14.11 -13.35
C ILE A 85 12.69 12.89 -12.45
N MET A 86 12.94 13.06 -11.15
CA MET A 86 12.87 11.95 -10.18
C MET A 86 11.48 11.34 -10.12
N GLU A 87 10.41 12.14 -10.11
CA GLU A 87 9.02 11.67 -10.17
C GLU A 87 8.76 10.87 -11.45
N GLY A 88 9.19 11.39 -12.61
CA GLY A 88 9.04 10.71 -13.90
C GLY A 88 9.80 9.38 -13.95
N VAL A 89 11.02 9.34 -13.45
CA VAL A 89 11.83 8.12 -13.35
C VAL A 89 11.18 7.09 -12.41
N ALA A 90 10.67 7.53 -11.25
CA ALA A 90 10.00 6.63 -10.31
C ALA A 90 8.73 6.00 -10.92
N VAL A 91 7.92 6.80 -11.64
CA VAL A 91 6.75 6.30 -12.37
C VAL A 91 7.17 5.34 -13.49
N LEU A 92 8.21 5.68 -14.26
CA LEU A 92 8.72 4.83 -15.32
C LEU A 92 9.19 3.47 -14.78
N ILE A 93 9.93 3.45 -13.66
CA ILE A 93 10.38 2.23 -13.00
C ILE A 93 9.16 1.36 -12.63
N LEU A 94 8.11 1.94 -12.05
CA LEU A 94 6.90 1.20 -11.68
C LEU A 94 6.20 0.64 -12.92
N VAL A 95 6.00 1.45 -13.97
CA VAL A 95 5.35 1.02 -15.22
C VAL A 95 6.15 -0.09 -15.91
N CYS A 96 7.46 0.06 -16.02
CA CYS A 96 8.33 -0.99 -16.54
C CYS A 96 8.25 -2.27 -15.73
N SER A 97 8.21 -2.16 -14.39
CA SER A 97 8.05 -3.32 -13.50
C SER A 97 6.72 -4.04 -13.75
N ILE A 98 5.62 -3.32 -13.94
CA ILE A 98 4.31 -3.90 -14.30
C ILE A 98 4.40 -4.60 -15.66
N GLY A 99 4.99 -3.96 -16.66
CA GLY A 99 5.17 -4.54 -18.00
C GLY A 99 5.98 -5.84 -17.97
N ILE A 100 7.09 -5.86 -17.24
CA ILE A 100 7.93 -7.06 -17.06
C ILE A 100 7.14 -8.16 -16.34
N ALA A 101 6.38 -7.83 -15.32
CA ALA A 101 5.56 -8.81 -14.61
C ALA A 101 4.46 -9.41 -15.50
N MET A 102 3.89 -8.63 -16.42
CA MET A 102 2.88 -9.12 -17.38
C MET A 102 3.47 -10.05 -18.44
N SER A 103 4.76 -9.95 -18.76
CA SER A 103 5.43 -10.80 -19.74
C SER A 103 5.63 -12.26 -19.31
N ALA A 104 5.16 -12.67 -18.15
CA ALA A 104 5.34 -13.98 -17.52
C ALA A 104 6.82 -14.40 -17.31
N ALA A 105 7.79 -13.51 -17.54
CA ALA A 105 9.21 -13.77 -17.32
C ALA A 105 9.55 -13.95 -15.84
N ILE A 106 8.67 -13.48 -14.94
CA ILE A 106 8.87 -13.55 -13.50
C ILE A 106 7.89 -14.53 -12.88
N GLY A 107 8.42 -15.49 -12.11
CA GLY A 107 7.62 -16.45 -11.37
C GLY A 107 6.63 -15.76 -10.41
N TRP A 108 5.45 -16.36 -10.24
CA TRP A 108 4.36 -15.79 -9.43
C TRP A 108 4.79 -15.48 -7.99
N GLN A 109 5.69 -16.25 -7.39
CA GLN A 109 6.22 -16.07 -6.04
C GLN A 109 6.93 -14.70 -5.88
N TRP A 110 7.76 -14.34 -6.86
CA TRP A 110 8.46 -13.07 -6.88
C TRP A 110 7.52 -11.89 -7.09
N ARG A 111 6.52 -12.05 -7.98
CA ARG A 111 5.51 -11.02 -8.26
C ARG A 111 4.73 -10.62 -7.02
N TRP A 112 4.32 -11.60 -6.22
CA TRP A 112 3.42 -11.34 -5.10
C TRP A 112 4.10 -10.73 -3.88
N GLN A 113 5.41 -10.81 -3.76
CA GLN A 113 6.07 -10.41 -2.54
C GLN A 113 7.13 -9.31 -2.71
N ILE A 114 8.11 -9.49 -3.55
CA ILE A 114 9.29 -8.61 -3.57
C ILE A 114 9.29 -7.68 -4.76
N PHE A 115 8.79 -8.16 -5.89
CA PHE A 115 8.99 -7.49 -7.17
C PHE A 115 8.45 -6.06 -7.20
N TYR A 116 7.26 -5.83 -6.66
CA TYR A 116 6.66 -4.50 -6.61
C TYR A 116 7.09 -3.66 -5.41
N THR A 117 7.66 -4.25 -4.39
CA THR A 117 8.02 -3.54 -3.15
C THR A 117 9.06 -2.46 -3.42
N ILE A 118 10.12 -2.78 -4.18
CA ILE A 118 11.19 -1.82 -4.48
C ILE A 118 10.69 -0.66 -5.34
N PRO A 119 10.03 -0.87 -6.50
CA PRO A 119 9.45 0.20 -7.30
C PRO A 119 8.47 1.09 -6.52
N THR A 120 7.62 0.46 -5.70
CA THR A 120 6.66 1.19 -4.86
C THR A 120 7.36 2.02 -3.78
N ALA A 121 8.39 1.48 -3.13
CA ALA A 121 9.19 2.19 -2.14
C ALA A 121 9.87 3.43 -2.75
N ILE A 122 10.46 3.30 -3.94
CA ILE A 122 11.05 4.42 -4.69
C ILE A 122 9.99 5.46 -5.00
N LEU A 123 8.82 5.05 -5.49
CA LEU A 123 7.72 5.96 -5.80
C LEU A 123 7.28 6.74 -4.57
N ILE A 124 7.01 6.05 -3.45
CA ILE A 124 6.59 6.66 -2.19
C ILE A 124 7.64 7.66 -1.71
N TYR A 125 8.92 7.27 -1.73
CA TYR A 125 10.00 8.11 -1.27
C TYR A 125 10.12 9.41 -2.10
N VAL A 126 10.13 9.30 -3.42
CA VAL A 126 10.27 10.44 -4.32
C VAL A 126 9.08 11.40 -4.20
N PHE A 127 7.85 10.85 -4.19
CA PHE A 127 6.63 11.67 -4.08
C PHE A 127 6.43 12.28 -2.69
N SER A 128 7.07 11.76 -1.65
CA SER A 128 7.04 12.35 -0.30
C SER A 128 7.61 13.77 -0.27
N PHE A 129 8.53 14.13 -1.15
CA PHE A 129 9.06 15.49 -1.25
C PHE A 129 8.06 16.50 -1.81
N SER A 130 7.07 16.06 -2.58
CA SER A 130 5.98 16.90 -3.13
C SER A 130 6.45 18.18 -3.83
N ARG A 131 7.58 18.12 -4.56
CA ARG A 131 8.24 19.29 -5.16
C ARG A 131 8.13 19.35 -6.69
N GLY A 132 7.77 18.26 -7.36
CA GLY A 132 7.70 18.19 -8.83
C GLY A 132 6.35 18.62 -9.42
N TYR A 133 6.26 18.56 -10.73
CA TYR A 133 5.00 18.87 -11.43
C TYR A 133 3.97 17.73 -11.30
N LEU A 134 4.40 16.47 -11.26
CA LEU A 134 3.47 15.35 -11.07
C LEU A 134 2.87 15.36 -9.66
N SER A 135 3.67 15.66 -8.63
CA SER A 135 3.16 15.88 -7.27
C SER A 135 2.15 17.02 -7.22
N ALA A 136 2.42 18.13 -7.93
CA ALA A 136 1.49 19.25 -7.99
C ALA A 136 0.17 18.87 -8.66
N LEU A 137 0.21 18.07 -9.73
CA LEU A 137 -0.97 17.54 -10.41
C LEU A 137 -1.77 16.62 -9.47
N LEU A 138 -1.10 15.67 -8.80
CA LEU A 138 -1.73 14.78 -7.82
C LEU A 138 -2.22 15.52 -6.56
N GLY A 139 -1.70 16.71 -6.30
CA GLY A 139 -2.16 17.61 -5.24
C GLY A 139 -3.49 18.34 -5.55
N CYS A 140 -4.08 18.18 -6.74
CA CYS A 140 -5.36 18.81 -7.07
C CYS A 140 -6.50 18.27 -6.20
N ARG A 141 -7.59 19.04 -6.08
CA ARG A 141 -8.74 18.69 -5.22
C ARG A 141 -9.35 17.33 -5.57
N PHE A 142 -9.44 17.01 -6.84
CA PHE A 142 -9.99 15.74 -7.31
C PHE A 142 -9.11 14.55 -6.92
N ALA A 143 -7.80 14.62 -7.16
CA ALA A 143 -6.87 13.55 -6.81
C ALA A 143 -6.80 13.33 -5.29
N ARG A 144 -6.82 14.40 -4.50
CA ARG A 144 -6.90 14.29 -3.04
C ARG A 144 -8.20 13.64 -2.57
N PHE A 145 -9.33 13.99 -3.19
CA PHE A 145 -10.61 13.34 -2.90
C PHE A 145 -10.57 11.84 -3.19
N LEU A 146 -10.01 11.43 -4.34
CA LEU A 146 -9.81 10.00 -4.64
C LEU A 146 -8.88 9.33 -3.64
N GLY A 147 -7.80 10.00 -3.23
CA GLY A 147 -6.88 9.50 -2.20
C GLY A 147 -7.57 9.28 -0.86
N GLU A 148 -8.48 10.16 -0.44
CA GLU A 148 -9.27 9.98 0.78
C GLU A 148 -10.22 8.76 0.69
N LEU A 149 -10.67 8.41 -0.51
CA LEU A 149 -11.52 7.24 -0.73
C LEU A 149 -10.74 5.93 -0.87
N ALA A 150 -9.42 6.00 -1.06
CA ALA A 150 -8.59 4.82 -1.35
C ALA A 150 -8.72 3.73 -0.27
N PHE A 151 -8.70 4.10 1.01
CA PHE A 151 -8.81 3.14 2.10
C PHE A 151 -10.21 2.49 2.19
N PRO A 152 -11.34 3.20 2.18
CA PRO A 152 -12.66 2.58 2.08
C PRO A 152 -12.81 1.69 0.84
N ILE A 153 -12.33 2.13 -0.34
CA ILE A 153 -12.36 1.32 -1.56
C ILE A 153 -11.59 0.02 -1.34
N TYR A 154 -10.40 0.09 -0.76
CA TYR A 154 -9.58 -1.08 -0.46
C TYR A 154 -10.30 -2.08 0.45
N LEU A 155 -11.05 -1.62 1.45
CA LEU A 155 -11.79 -2.50 2.36
C LEU A 155 -12.96 -3.22 1.69
N ILE A 156 -13.67 -2.56 0.77
CA ILE A 156 -14.92 -3.08 0.22
C ILE A 156 -14.77 -3.76 -1.14
N HIS A 157 -13.74 -3.40 -1.94
CA HIS A 157 -13.59 -3.89 -3.31
C HIS A 157 -13.56 -5.42 -3.41
N GLN A 158 -12.87 -6.09 -2.48
CA GLN A 158 -12.75 -7.55 -2.49
C GLN A 158 -14.11 -8.24 -2.22
N ILE A 159 -14.93 -7.66 -1.35
CA ILE A 159 -16.28 -8.15 -1.05
C ILE A 159 -17.15 -8.00 -2.29
N LEU A 160 -17.07 -6.84 -2.95
CA LEU A 160 -17.85 -6.57 -4.16
C LEU A 160 -17.42 -7.46 -5.34
N ILE A 161 -16.11 -7.67 -5.53
CA ILE A 161 -15.60 -8.59 -6.55
C ILE A 161 -16.09 -10.01 -6.29
N ASN A 162 -16.03 -10.49 -5.05
CA ASN A 162 -16.49 -11.83 -4.71
C ASN A 162 -18.01 -11.96 -4.88
N LEU A 163 -18.77 -10.93 -4.53
CA LEU A 163 -20.22 -10.89 -4.75
C LEU A 163 -20.55 -10.89 -6.25
N ALA A 164 -19.89 -10.05 -7.04
CA ALA A 164 -20.05 -10.00 -8.48
C ALA A 164 -19.71 -11.34 -9.15
N LYS A 165 -18.62 -11.98 -8.72
CA LYS A 165 -18.26 -13.33 -9.19
C LYS A 165 -19.38 -14.36 -8.91
N ARG A 166 -19.96 -14.34 -7.72
CA ARG A 166 -21.02 -15.30 -7.36
C ARG A 166 -22.31 -15.06 -8.13
N LEU A 167 -22.68 -13.80 -8.35
CA LEU A 167 -23.95 -13.44 -8.98
C LEU A 167 -23.91 -13.50 -10.49
N PHE A 168 -22.80 -13.10 -11.11
CA PHE A 168 -22.74 -12.85 -12.55
C PHE A 168 -21.80 -13.79 -13.31
N LEU A 169 -20.71 -14.31 -12.69
CA LEU A 169 -19.74 -15.14 -13.41
C LEU A 169 -20.34 -16.38 -14.08
N PRO A 170 -21.34 -17.08 -13.52
CA PRO A 170 -21.96 -18.22 -14.19
C PRO A 170 -22.66 -17.86 -15.51
N GLN A 171 -22.98 -16.57 -15.70
CA GLN A 171 -23.71 -16.04 -16.86
C GLN A 171 -22.83 -15.26 -17.85
N LEU A 172 -21.62 -14.91 -17.44
CA LEU A 172 -20.68 -14.10 -18.23
C LEU A 172 -19.74 -15.01 -19.02
N VAL A 173 -20.15 -15.38 -20.22
CA VAL A 173 -19.33 -16.20 -21.15
C VAL A 173 -18.44 -15.30 -22.03
N ASP A 174 -18.78 -14.01 -22.15
CA ASP A 174 -18.12 -13.06 -23.04
C ASP A 174 -17.11 -12.18 -22.31
N SER A 175 -15.95 -11.95 -22.95
CA SER A 175 -14.88 -11.07 -22.47
C SER A 175 -15.32 -9.61 -22.27
N GLN A 176 -16.24 -9.11 -23.12
CA GLN A 176 -16.79 -7.76 -23.01
C GLN A 176 -17.70 -7.63 -21.77
N ALA A 177 -18.52 -8.63 -21.51
CA ALA A 177 -19.37 -8.64 -20.32
C ALA A 177 -18.53 -8.70 -19.02
N LEU A 178 -17.42 -9.43 -19.02
CA LEU A 178 -16.48 -9.47 -17.90
C LEU A 178 -15.82 -8.11 -17.65
N LEU A 179 -15.44 -7.41 -18.71
CA LEU A 179 -14.85 -6.07 -18.63
C LEU A 179 -15.87 -5.05 -18.08
N LEU A 180 -17.11 -5.09 -18.56
CA LEU A 180 -18.20 -4.23 -18.06
C LEU A 180 -18.52 -4.51 -16.58
N ALA A 181 -18.54 -5.78 -16.18
CA ALA A 181 -18.72 -6.17 -14.78
C ALA A 181 -17.57 -5.65 -13.89
N GLY A 182 -16.34 -5.69 -14.39
CA GLY A 182 -15.17 -5.13 -13.71
C GLY A 182 -15.26 -3.61 -13.52
N ILE A 183 -15.61 -2.89 -14.58
CA ILE A 183 -15.86 -1.44 -14.52
C ILE A 183 -17.01 -1.13 -13.55
N GLY A 184 -18.10 -1.87 -13.63
CA GLY A 184 -19.24 -1.74 -12.72
C GLY A 184 -18.83 -1.92 -11.26
N ALA A 185 -18.03 -2.94 -10.95
CA ALA A 185 -17.53 -3.17 -9.61
C ALA A 185 -16.65 -2.01 -9.10
N ILE A 186 -15.82 -1.40 -9.96
CA ILE A 186 -15.03 -0.21 -9.61
C ILE A 186 -15.94 0.97 -9.30
N VAL A 187 -16.91 1.26 -10.15
CA VAL A 187 -17.85 2.37 -9.95
C VAL A 187 -18.65 2.20 -8.66
N VAL A 188 -19.19 0.99 -8.43
CA VAL A 188 -19.94 0.67 -7.20
C VAL A 188 -19.03 0.79 -5.97
N SER A 189 -17.76 0.36 -6.05
CA SER A 189 -16.80 0.52 -4.96
C SER A 189 -16.58 2.00 -4.60
N ILE A 190 -16.43 2.87 -5.59
CA ILE A 190 -16.28 4.31 -5.38
C ILE A 190 -17.55 4.92 -4.75
N LEU A 191 -18.72 4.58 -5.29
CA LEU A 191 -20.01 5.10 -4.79
C LEU A 191 -20.26 4.69 -3.34
N LEU A 192 -19.94 3.45 -2.97
CA LEU A 192 -20.09 2.97 -1.59
C LEU A 192 -18.98 3.51 -0.66
N ALA A 193 -17.79 3.79 -1.17
CA ALA A 193 -16.71 4.37 -0.37
C ALA A 193 -17.03 5.80 0.11
N ILE A 194 -17.79 6.57 -0.67
CA ILE A 194 -18.15 7.96 -0.31
C ILE A 194 -18.91 8.01 1.03
N PRO A 195 -20.06 7.36 1.20
CA PRO A 195 -20.76 7.39 2.49
C PRO A 195 -19.93 6.79 3.62
N ILE A 196 -19.17 5.72 3.38
CA ILE A 196 -18.29 5.14 4.40
C ILE A 196 -17.26 6.17 4.86
N GLN A 197 -16.63 6.89 3.95
CA GLN A 197 -15.63 7.90 4.30
C GLN A 197 -16.23 9.09 5.06
N PHE A 198 -17.34 9.64 4.56
CA PHE A 198 -17.85 10.91 5.06
C PHE A 198 -18.81 10.75 6.24
N LEU A 199 -19.58 9.67 6.31
CA LEU A 199 -20.56 9.43 7.39
C LEU A 199 -19.95 8.65 8.56
N PHE A 200 -18.94 7.80 8.32
CA PHE A 200 -18.35 6.96 9.36
C PHE A 200 -16.88 7.29 9.65
N ALA A 201 -15.99 7.17 8.66
CA ALA A 201 -14.55 7.26 8.92
C ALA A 201 -14.12 8.65 9.40
N LYS A 202 -14.54 9.73 8.74
CA LYS A 202 -14.18 11.11 9.14
C LYS A 202 -14.77 11.51 10.50
N PRO A 203 -16.07 11.31 10.81
CA PRO A 203 -16.61 11.61 12.12
C PRO A 203 -15.96 10.80 13.24
N LEU A 204 -15.77 9.50 13.03
CA LEU A 204 -15.12 8.62 14.01
C LEU A 204 -13.69 9.06 14.32
N ASN A 205 -12.89 9.36 13.28
CA ASN A 205 -11.53 9.86 13.45
C ASN A 205 -11.48 11.18 14.23
N ARG A 206 -12.39 12.11 13.93
CA ARG A 206 -12.50 13.38 14.67
C ARG A 206 -12.87 13.16 16.14
N TRP A 207 -13.79 12.23 16.39
CA TRP A 207 -14.21 11.89 17.75
C TRP A 207 -13.07 11.24 18.54
N LEU A 208 -12.39 10.23 17.97
CA LEU A 208 -11.24 9.55 18.58
C LEU A 208 -10.13 10.55 18.92
N ARG A 209 -9.79 11.44 17.97
CA ARG A 209 -8.76 12.45 18.16
C ARG A 209 -9.10 13.40 19.31
N ARG A 210 -10.34 13.87 19.40
CA ARG A 210 -10.80 14.72 20.50
C ARG A 210 -10.73 14.00 21.85
N GLN A 211 -11.08 12.72 21.91
CA GLN A 211 -10.97 11.93 23.14
C GLN A 211 -9.51 11.78 23.58
N TRP A 212 -8.62 11.48 22.63
CA TRP A 212 -7.18 11.38 22.88
C TRP A 212 -6.60 12.71 23.41
N GLU A 213 -6.90 13.81 22.78
CA GLU A 213 -6.45 15.15 23.21
C GLU A 213 -6.92 15.47 24.63
N ARG A 214 -8.18 15.16 24.97
CA ARG A 214 -8.71 15.32 26.33
C ARG A 214 -7.99 14.43 27.35
N HIS A 215 -7.66 13.20 26.98
CA HIS A 215 -6.95 12.28 27.86
C HIS A 215 -5.54 12.77 28.15
N MET A 216 -4.84 13.22 27.13
CA MET A 216 -3.48 13.76 27.28
C MET A 216 -3.44 15.02 28.15
N GLN A 217 -4.42 15.92 28.01
CA GLN A 217 -4.53 17.11 28.86
C GLN A 217 -4.79 16.75 30.32
N ARG A 218 -5.57 15.71 30.61
CA ARG A 218 -5.82 15.24 31.99
C ARG A 218 -4.62 14.54 32.63
N SER A 219 -3.75 13.94 31.84
CA SER A 219 -2.55 13.25 32.32
C SER A 219 -1.37 14.21 32.54
N ALA A 220 -1.47 15.46 32.08
CA ALA A 220 -0.46 16.52 32.21
C ALA A 220 -0.74 17.48 33.40
N LEU A 221 -1.89 17.32 34.09
CA LEU A 221 -2.27 17.99 35.33
C LEU A 221 -2.07 17.04 36.53
#